data_ae674c633efe3ec227e4ab09fa5417a5
#
_entry.id   ae674c633efe3ec227e4ab09fa5417a5
#
_cell.length_a   1.000
_cell.length_b   1.000
_cell.length_c   1.000
_cell.angle_alpha   90.00
_cell.angle_beta   90.00
_cell.angle_gamma   90.00
#
_symmetry.space_group_name_H-M   'P 1'
#
loop_
_entity.id
_entity.type
_entity.pdbx_description
1 polymer ?
#
loop_
_entity_poly.entity_id
_entity_poly.type
_entity_poly.pdbx_seq_one_letter_code
_entity_poly.pdbx_strand_id
1 'polypeptide(L)'
;MSNSPLISYTRISPHRNSPRNHKIDTITIHCVVGQCAVEPLGELFQTKEASSNYGIGYDGRIAMYVEEKDRSWCSSSASNDNRAITIECASDSYEPYAINDKVYKSLIKLCVDICKRNGIKKLMWKADKSLIGQVDKQNMTVHRWFNSGKSCPGEYIYSRLGKIANEVNAQLGVKNATTAASKKSNTEIAKEVIRGSWGNGVERKLRLTAAGYNYTAVQAEVDRMLGKKTSTVSTPAKISKGDRVKIKQGATWYGGTKVLTGWLLKKTWIVDEVVGNRAVLGKDTTGVFDIQSPIDVKYLKK
;
A
#
# COMPACT_ATOMS: atom_id res chain seq x y z
N MET A 1 21.98 -20.39 7.34
CA MET A 1 20.74 -19.74 6.83
C MET A 1 20.15 -20.67 5.79
N SER A 2 18.87 -20.97 5.86
CA SER A 2 18.14 -21.76 4.86
C SER A 2 17.20 -20.85 4.09
N ASN A 3 17.03 -21.09 2.79
CA ASN A 3 16.06 -20.39 1.96
C ASN A 3 14.62 -20.79 2.30
N SER A 4 13.64 -20.02 1.89
CA SER A 4 12.22 -20.31 2.10
C SER A 4 11.80 -21.61 1.41
N PRO A 5 11.09 -22.53 2.07
CA PRO A 5 10.50 -23.70 1.41
C PRO A 5 9.26 -23.36 0.56
N LEU A 6 8.80 -22.11 0.56
CA LEU A 6 7.61 -21.66 -0.17
C LEU A 6 7.89 -21.32 -1.64
N ILE A 7 9.16 -21.40 -2.08
CA ILE A 7 9.57 -21.12 -3.45
C ILE A 7 9.06 -22.20 -4.42
N SER A 8 8.51 -21.76 -5.55
CA SER A 8 8.09 -22.59 -6.67
C SER A 8 8.93 -22.38 -7.94
N TYR A 9 9.80 -21.38 -7.93
CA TYR A 9 10.70 -21.05 -9.04
C TYR A 9 12.01 -20.49 -8.50
N THR A 10 13.12 -20.83 -9.16
CA THR A 10 14.45 -20.30 -8.82
C THR A 10 15.20 -19.88 -10.08
N ARG A 11 15.67 -18.65 -10.11
CA ARG A 11 16.55 -18.12 -11.15
C ARG A 11 17.58 -17.19 -10.51
N ILE A 12 18.73 -17.73 -10.12
CA ILE A 12 19.72 -16.97 -9.36
C ILE A 12 20.33 -15.87 -10.24
N SER A 13 20.25 -14.64 -9.74
CA SER A 13 20.85 -13.47 -10.38
C SER A 13 22.36 -13.40 -10.15
N PRO A 14 23.16 -12.99 -11.16
CA PRO A 14 24.58 -12.67 -10.96
C PRO A 14 24.77 -11.38 -10.14
N HIS A 15 23.78 -10.51 -10.08
CA HIS A 15 23.82 -9.20 -9.41
C HIS A 15 23.56 -9.35 -7.90
N ARG A 16 24.53 -9.91 -7.19
CA ARG A 16 24.52 -10.13 -5.75
C ARG A 16 25.93 -10.03 -5.17
N ASN A 17 26.02 -9.89 -3.87
CA ASN A 17 27.28 -10.10 -3.13
C ASN A 17 27.15 -11.34 -2.24
N SER A 18 28.15 -12.21 -2.31
CA SER A 18 28.21 -13.45 -1.55
C SER A 18 29.46 -13.51 -0.70
N PRO A 19 29.33 -13.80 0.59
CA PRO A 19 28.10 -13.77 1.38
C PRO A 19 27.68 -12.33 1.77
N ARG A 20 26.45 -12.17 2.30
CA ARG A 20 26.09 -10.94 3.02
C ARG A 20 26.97 -10.76 4.25
N ASN A 21 27.22 -9.53 4.66
CA ASN A 21 28.10 -9.22 5.79
C ASN A 21 27.37 -8.94 7.11
N HIS A 22 26.05 -9.17 7.15
CA HIS A 22 25.23 -8.94 8.33
C HIS A 22 24.17 -10.04 8.49
N LYS A 23 23.74 -10.31 9.72
CA LYS A 23 22.58 -11.18 9.98
C LYS A 23 21.30 -10.56 9.41
N ILE A 24 20.35 -11.40 9.05
CA ILE A 24 19.03 -10.96 8.60
C ILE A 24 18.21 -10.53 9.82
N ASP A 25 17.82 -9.27 9.86
CA ASP A 25 17.01 -8.66 10.92
C ASP A 25 15.99 -7.65 10.40
N THR A 26 15.90 -7.49 9.09
CA THR A 26 15.06 -6.50 8.41
C THR A 26 14.32 -7.13 7.23
N ILE A 27 13.13 -6.64 6.90
CA ILE A 27 12.40 -6.96 5.67
C ILE A 27 12.16 -5.68 4.89
N THR A 28 12.48 -5.68 3.58
CA THR A 28 12.20 -4.58 2.67
C THR A 28 11.24 -5.05 1.57
N ILE A 29 10.05 -4.48 1.54
CA ILE A 29 9.02 -4.83 0.56
C ILE A 29 9.04 -3.81 -0.58
N HIS A 30 9.05 -4.32 -1.83
CA HIS A 30 9.09 -3.56 -3.07
C HIS A 30 7.86 -3.85 -3.94
N CYS A 31 7.65 -3.05 -4.98
CA CYS A 31 6.71 -3.31 -6.06
C CYS A 31 7.44 -3.30 -7.41
N VAL A 32 7.09 -4.25 -8.28
CA VAL A 32 7.72 -4.43 -9.60
C VAL A 32 7.28 -3.35 -10.60
N VAL A 33 6.14 -2.67 -10.35
CA VAL A 33 5.50 -1.75 -11.31
C VAL A 33 5.08 -2.49 -12.58
N GLY A 34 4.45 -3.66 -12.41
CA GLY A 34 3.94 -4.51 -13.49
C GLY A 34 3.28 -5.78 -12.98
N GLN A 35 2.28 -6.25 -13.70
CA GLN A 35 1.58 -7.52 -13.46
C GLN A 35 2.41 -8.67 -14.09
N CYS A 36 3.58 -8.94 -13.54
CA CYS A 36 4.49 -9.95 -14.08
C CYS A 36 4.37 -11.31 -13.36
N ALA A 37 4.70 -12.38 -14.09
CA ALA A 37 4.99 -13.68 -13.52
C ALA A 37 6.41 -13.71 -12.92
N VAL A 38 6.75 -14.78 -12.24
CA VAL A 38 8.06 -14.91 -11.59
C VAL A 38 9.21 -15.11 -12.60
N GLU A 39 8.92 -15.75 -13.74
CA GLU A 39 9.93 -16.04 -14.76
C GLU A 39 10.47 -14.76 -15.44
N PRO A 40 9.63 -13.84 -15.97
CA PRO A 40 10.12 -12.59 -16.56
C PRO A 40 10.92 -11.73 -15.59
N LEU A 41 10.56 -11.71 -14.31
CA LEU A 41 11.33 -10.98 -13.31
C LEU A 41 12.71 -11.63 -13.09
N GLY A 42 12.77 -12.98 -13.09
CA GLY A 42 14.03 -13.71 -13.02
C GLY A 42 14.94 -13.45 -14.23
N GLU A 43 14.39 -13.38 -15.44
CA GLU A 43 15.14 -13.04 -16.65
C GLU A 43 15.64 -11.58 -16.58
N LEU A 44 14.82 -10.64 -16.13
CA LEU A 44 15.23 -9.25 -15.96
C LEU A 44 16.47 -9.13 -15.06
N PHE A 45 16.52 -9.91 -13.98
CA PHE A 45 17.66 -9.90 -13.05
C PHE A 45 18.91 -10.60 -13.55
N GLN A 46 18.91 -11.19 -14.75
CA GLN A 46 20.13 -11.69 -15.37
C GLN A 46 20.93 -10.56 -16.04
N THR A 47 20.26 -9.54 -16.52
CA THR A 47 20.88 -8.49 -17.35
C THR A 47 20.89 -7.11 -16.68
N LYS A 48 19.88 -6.83 -15.84
CA LYS A 48 19.77 -5.56 -15.14
C LYS A 48 20.59 -5.60 -13.85
N GLU A 49 21.40 -4.57 -13.60
CA GLU A 49 22.17 -4.41 -12.36
C GLU A 49 21.27 -4.15 -11.14
N ALA A 50 20.41 -5.09 -10.89
CA ALA A 50 19.46 -5.13 -9.77
C ALA A 50 19.07 -6.57 -9.47
N SER A 51 18.61 -6.83 -8.25
CA SER A 51 18.07 -8.13 -7.85
C SER A 51 17.26 -8.01 -6.56
N SER A 52 16.47 -9.04 -6.23
CA SER A 52 15.86 -9.20 -4.92
C SER A 52 16.09 -10.63 -4.40
N ASN A 53 15.97 -10.83 -3.09
CA ASN A 53 16.02 -12.19 -2.57
C ASN A 53 14.84 -13.00 -3.09
N TYR A 54 13.62 -12.45 -2.98
CA TYR A 54 12.40 -13.10 -3.44
C TYR A 54 11.58 -12.18 -4.36
N GLY A 55 10.76 -12.82 -5.20
CA GLY A 55 9.71 -12.17 -5.93
C GLY A 55 8.40 -12.92 -5.80
N ILE A 56 7.29 -12.20 -5.89
CA ILE A 56 5.93 -12.77 -5.88
C ILE A 56 5.24 -12.35 -7.16
N GLY A 57 4.95 -13.33 -8.01
CA GLY A 57 4.23 -13.12 -9.27
C GLY A 57 2.74 -12.80 -9.06
N TYR A 58 2.10 -12.25 -10.09
CA TYR A 58 0.68 -11.87 -10.05
C TYR A 58 -0.26 -13.04 -9.70
N ASP A 59 0.18 -14.26 -9.94
CA ASP A 59 -0.53 -15.51 -9.62
C ASP A 59 -0.34 -15.97 -8.17
N GLY A 60 0.55 -15.28 -7.42
CA GLY A 60 0.90 -15.57 -6.04
C GLY A 60 2.04 -16.58 -5.88
N ARG A 61 2.64 -17.08 -6.97
CA ARG A 61 3.85 -17.92 -6.88
C ARG A 61 5.01 -17.12 -6.30
N ILE A 62 5.86 -17.79 -5.54
CA ILE A 62 7.05 -17.21 -4.92
C ILE A 62 8.30 -17.72 -5.63
N ALA A 63 9.17 -16.82 -6.03
CA ALA A 63 10.46 -17.13 -6.60
C ALA A 63 11.62 -16.70 -5.71
N MET A 64 12.78 -17.33 -5.89
CA MET A 64 14.06 -16.93 -5.34
C MET A 64 15.01 -16.49 -6.45
N TYR A 65 15.56 -15.29 -6.32
CA TYR A 65 16.54 -14.72 -7.25
C TYR A 65 17.91 -14.49 -6.62
N VAL A 66 17.96 -14.34 -5.30
CA VAL A 66 19.19 -14.30 -4.51
C VAL A 66 18.96 -15.10 -3.23
N GLU A 67 19.88 -16.02 -2.91
CA GLU A 67 19.80 -16.80 -1.70
C GLU A 67 19.87 -15.92 -0.44
N GLU A 68 19.24 -16.34 0.65
CA GLU A 68 19.25 -15.54 1.89
C GLU A 68 20.65 -15.35 2.50
N LYS A 69 21.59 -16.24 2.22
CA LYS A 69 23.00 -16.09 2.64
C LYS A 69 23.71 -14.95 1.91
N ASP A 70 23.15 -14.46 0.79
CA ASP A 70 23.73 -13.45 -0.08
C ASP A 70 22.94 -12.12 0.00
N ARG A 71 23.63 -11.01 -0.30
CA ARG A 71 23.03 -9.69 -0.39
C ARG A 71 22.49 -9.45 -1.79
N SER A 72 21.22 -9.12 -1.91
CA SER A 72 20.62 -8.61 -3.16
C SER A 72 21.02 -7.15 -3.45
N TRP A 73 20.74 -6.67 -4.66
CA TRP A 73 20.92 -5.27 -5.08
C TRP A 73 19.56 -4.65 -5.34
N CYS A 74 18.82 -4.32 -4.27
CA CYS A 74 17.40 -4.00 -4.39
C CYS A 74 17.03 -2.59 -3.95
N SER A 75 17.52 -2.15 -2.78
CA SER A 75 17.02 -0.94 -2.15
C SER A 75 17.83 0.33 -2.45
N SER A 76 18.82 0.28 -3.32
CA SER A 76 19.84 1.33 -3.53
C SER A 76 20.68 1.62 -2.28
N SER A 77 20.72 0.69 -1.31
CA SER A 77 21.49 0.79 -0.08
C SER A 77 22.12 -0.54 0.30
N ALA A 78 23.43 -0.64 0.10
CA ALA A 78 24.17 -1.85 0.46
C ALA A 78 24.06 -2.19 1.94
N SER A 79 24.02 -1.21 2.82
CA SER A 79 23.87 -1.40 4.26
C SER A 79 22.49 -1.97 4.62
N ASN A 80 21.42 -1.50 3.96
CA ASN A 80 20.09 -2.07 4.14
C ASN A 80 20.01 -3.49 3.58
N ASP A 81 20.47 -3.70 2.34
CA ASP A 81 20.34 -4.99 1.65
C ASP A 81 21.17 -6.09 2.32
N ASN A 82 22.25 -5.75 3.03
CA ASN A 82 22.99 -6.69 3.87
C ASN A 82 22.18 -7.18 5.08
N ARG A 83 21.27 -6.38 5.60
CA ARG A 83 20.42 -6.70 6.75
C ARG A 83 19.07 -7.27 6.35
N ALA A 84 18.59 -6.88 5.16
CA ALA A 84 17.23 -7.13 4.74
C ALA A 84 17.10 -8.39 3.87
N ILE A 85 15.96 -9.07 4.03
CA ILE A 85 15.37 -9.84 2.94
C ILE A 85 14.51 -8.88 2.12
N THR A 86 14.82 -8.78 0.83
CA THR A 86 14.10 -7.93 -0.13
C THR A 86 13.10 -8.75 -0.92
N ILE A 87 11.88 -8.22 -1.07
CA ILE A 87 10.77 -8.92 -1.73
C ILE A 87 10.15 -8.02 -2.77
N GLU A 88 10.21 -8.40 -4.04
CA GLU A 88 9.53 -7.73 -5.15
C GLU A 88 8.12 -8.31 -5.33
N CYS A 89 7.10 -7.47 -5.31
CA CYS A 89 5.70 -7.87 -5.48
C CYS A 89 5.17 -7.41 -6.84
N ALA A 90 4.60 -8.31 -7.63
CA ALA A 90 3.86 -7.93 -8.83
C ALA A 90 2.71 -6.97 -8.46
N SER A 91 2.60 -5.88 -9.18
CA SER A 91 1.68 -4.77 -8.88
C SER A 91 1.11 -4.16 -10.15
N ASP A 92 0.17 -3.24 -10.00
CA ASP A 92 -0.25 -2.40 -11.12
C ASP A 92 0.92 -1.56 -11.65
N SER A 93 0.82 -1.14 -12.93
CA SER A 93 1.87 -0.36 -13.60
C SER A 93 1.80 1.14 -13.31
N TYR A 94 0.83 1.60 -12.54
CA TYR A 94 0.58 3.00 -12.19
C TYR A 94 0.21 3.14 -10.72
N GLU A 95 0.45 4.32 -10.16
CA GLU A 95 0.10 4.61 -8.77
C GLU A 95 -1.40 4.33 -8.49
N PRO A 96 -1.70 3.72 -7.35
CA PRO A 96 -0.86 3.48 -6.16
C PRO A 96 -0.02 2.18 -6.20
N TYR A 97 0.20 1.56 -7.37
CA TYR A 97 0.88 0.28 -7.57
C TYR A 97 0.26 -0.84 -6.72
N ALA A 98 -1.06 -1.01 -6.88
CA ALA A 98 -1.81 -1.97 -6.09
C ALA A 98 -1.36 -3.40 -6.39
N ILE A 99 -1.33 -4.23 -5.36
CA ILE A 99 -1.12 -5.68 -5.47
C ILE A 99 -2.45 -6.40 -5.27
N ASN A 100 -2.64 -7.51 -5.97
CA ASN A 100 -3.87 -8.31 -5.83
C ASN A 100 -3.84 -9.21 -4.58
N ASP A 101 -4.97 -9.84 -4.28
CA ASP A 101 -5.13 -10.68 -3.08
C ASP A 101 -4.20 -11.90 -3.04
N LYS A 102 -3.85 -12.48 -4.21
CA LYS A 102 -2.94 -13.64 -4.27
C LYS A 102 -1.54 -13.22 -3.86
N VAL A 103 -1.06 -12.11 -4.43
CA VAL A 103 0.23 -11.51 -4.08
C VAL A 103 0.27 -11.14 -2.60
N TYR A 104 -0.79 -10.48 -2.10
CA TYR A 104 -0.88 -10.08 -0.69
C TYR A 104 -0.82 -11.27 0.27
N LYS A 105 -1.59 -12.33 -0.01
CA LYS A 105 -1.59 -13.56 0.82
C LYS A 105 -0.22 -14.25 0.83
N SER A 106 0.44 -14.33 -0.34
CA SER A 106 1.78 -14.91 -0.46
C SER A 106 2.83 -14.06 0.26
N LEU A 107 2.72 -12.73 0.19
CA LEU A 107 3.59 -11.81 0.93
C LEU A 107 3.52 -12.04 2.44
N ILE A 108 2.31 -12.15 3.01
CA ILE A 108 2.15 -12.45 4.44
C ILE A 108 2.79 -13.78 4.81
N LYS A 109 2.52 -14.85 4.03
CA LYS A 109 3.09 -16.18 4.29
C LYS A 109 4.62 -16.16 4.23
N LEU A 110 5.19 -15.50 3.22
CA LEU A 110 6.63 -15.39 3.05
C LEU A 110 7.28 -14.59 4.18
N CYS A 111 6.70 -13.48 4.59
CA CYS A 111 7.20 -12.70 5.73
C CYS A 111 7.18 -13.50 7.04
N VAL A 112 6.12 -14.28 7.29
CA VAL A 112 6.05 -15.19 8.46
C VAL A 112 7.18 -16.22 8.43
N ASP A 113 7.40 -16.86 7.29
CA ASP A 113 8.44 -17.86 7.09
C ASP A 113 9.84 -17.25 7.30
N ILE A 114 10.12 -16.10 6.67
CA ILE A 114 11.38 -15.38 6.86
C ILE A 114 11.62 -15.04 8.33
N CYS A 115 10.62 -14.52 9.02
CA CYS A 115 10.71 -14.17 10.43
C CYS A 115 11.06 -15.40 11.30
N LYS A 116 10.37 -16.52 11.09
CA LYS A 116 10.61 -17.76 11.84
C LYS A 116 12.02 -18.30 11.63
N ARG A 117 12.48 -18.37 10.38
CA ARG A 117 13.80 -18.93 10.04
C ARG A 117 14.96 -18.04 10.48
N ASN A 118 14.77 -16.72 10.51
CA ASN A 118 15.81 -15.76 10.84
C ASN A 118 15.71 -15.21 12.28
N GLY A 119 14.84 -15.77 13.11
CA GLY A 119 14.70 -15.38 14.51
C GLY A 119 14.13 -13.97 14.73
N ILE A 120 13.43 -13.41 13.73
CA ILE A 120 12.73 -12.14 13.86
C ILE A 120 11.42 -12.39 14.62
N LYS A 121 11.43 -12.10 15.90
CA LYS A 121 10.30 -12.39 16.80
C LYS A 121 9.06 -11.57 16.51
N LYS A 122 9.23 -10.37 15.94
CA LYS A 122 8.15 -9.40 15.67
C LYS A 122 8.53 -8.47 14.53
N LEU A 123 7.62 -8.23 13.58
CA LEU A 123 7.75 -7.13 12.62
C LEU A 123 7.23 -5.83 13.23
N MET A 124 7.96 -4.76 13.01
CA MET A 124 7.66 -3.44 13.56
C MET A 124 7.75 -2.38 12.46
N TRP A 125 6.68 -1.62 12.31
CA TRP A 125 6.58 -0.50 11.39
C TRP A 125 6.09 0.75 12.11
N LYS A 126 6.86 1.84 12.01
CA LYS A 126 6.55 3.16 12.57
C LYS A 126 6.40 4.24 11.51
N ALA A 127 6.69 3.91 10.25
CA ALA A 127 6.80 4.86 9.14
C ALA A 127 7.82 5.98 9.40
N ASP A 128 8.90 5.68 10.12
CA ASP A 128 9.91 6.66 10.54
C ASP A 128 11.29 6.29 9.98
N LYS A 129 11.75 7.10 9.00
CA LYS A 129 13.05 6.93 8.35
C LYS A 129 14.23 7.06 9.32
N SER A 130 14.09 7.82 10.40
CA SER A 130 15.16 8.02 11.39
C SER A 130 15.46 6.75 12.22
N LEU A 131 14.57 5.76 12.16
CA LEU A 131 14.72 4.47 12.85
C LEU A 131 15.39 3.39 12.01
N ILE A 132 15.89 3.72 10.81
CA ILE A 132 16.65 2.75 9.99
C ILE A 132 17.83 2.22 10.80
N GLY A 133 17.96 0.89 10.88
CA GLY A 133 19.00 0.20 11.65
C GLY A 133 18.68 0.00 13.14
N GLN A 134 17.66 0.66 13.69
CA GLN A 134 17.19 0.47 15.07
C GLN A 134 16.12 -0.63 15.09
N VAL A 135 16.55 -1.87 14.87
CA VAL A 135 15.65 -3.03 14.62
C VAL A 135 14.80 -3.42 15.83
N ASP A 136 15.13 -2.99 17.01
CA ASP A 136 14.32 -3.08 18.23
C ASP A 136 13.11 -2.13 18.23
N LYS A 137 13.12 -1.11 17.36
CA LYS A 137 12.06 -0.12 17.22
C LYS A 137 11.31 -0.25 15.89
N GLN A 138 12.04 -0.50 14.82
CA GLN A 138 11.52 -0.69 13.47
C GLN A 138 12.45 -1.58 12.65
N ASN A 139 11.94 -2.67 12.08
CA ASN A 139 12.69 -3.62 11.27
C ASN A 139 12.05 -3.88 9.90
N MET A 140 11.25 -2.94 9.44
CA MET A 140 10.79 -2.84 8.07
C MET A 140 11.28 -1.55 7.45
N THR A 141 11.71 -1.62 6.19
CA THR A 141 12.21 -0.48 5.41
C THR A 141 11.59 -0.46 4.03
N VAL A 142 11.79 0.62 3.28
CA VAL A 142 11.25 0.80 1.93
C VAL A 142 12.26 1.50 1.03
N HIS A 143 12.24 1.19 -0.27
CA HIS A 143 13.19 1.71 -1.26
C HIS A 143 13.24 3.25 -1.30
N ARG A 144 12.09 3.92 -1.27
CA ARG A 144 11.99 5.39 -1.31
C ARG A 144 12.75 6.12 -0.19
N TRP A 145 13.11 5.41 0.87
CA TRP A 145 13.91 5.99 1.95
C TRP A 145 15.39 6.09 1.61
N PHE A 146 15.88 5.26 0.70
CA PHE A 146 17.29 5.19 0.29
C PHE A 146 17.54 5.87 -1.04
N ASN A 147 16.51 6.05 -1.85
CA ASN A 147 16.59 6.73 -3.14
C ASN A 147 15.33 7.58 -3.37
N SER A 148 15.49 8.90 -3.30
CA SER A 148 14.38 9.87 -3.44
C SER A 148 13.74 9.88 -4.84
N GLY A 149 14.43 9.36 -5.86
CA GLY A 149 13.88 9.17 -7.19
C GLY A 149 12.96 7.95 -7.34
N LYS A 150 12.70 7.20 -6.26
CA LYS A 150 11.87 6.00 -6.26
C LYS A 150 10.57 6.21 -5.48
N SER A 151 9.44 5.84 -6.08
CA SER A 151 8.13 5.76 -5.41
C SER A 151 7.90 4.40 -4.72
N CYS A 152 8.69 3.37 -5.06
CA CYS A 152 8.60 2.01 -4.50
C CYS A 152 8.58 2.05 -2.95
N PRO A 153 7.67 1.30 -2.30
CA PRO A 153 6.81 0.23 -2.81
C PRO A 153 5.43 0.68 -3.32
N GLY A 154 5.25 1.95 -3.68
CA GLY A 154 3.98 2.55 -4.02
C GLY A 154 3.10 2.85 -2.80
N GLU A 155 2.08 3.66 -2.99
CA GLU A 155 1.23 4.08 -1.88
C GLU A 155 0.35 2.94 -1.35
N TYR A 156 0.00 1.98 -2.22
CA TYR A 156 -0.82 0.85 -1.80
C TYR A 156 -0.13 0.00 -0.72
N ILE A 157 1.12 -0.42 -0.95
CA ILE A 157 1.88 -1.22 0.03
C ILE A 157 2.30 -0.33 1.20
N TYR A 158 2.80 0.88 0.94
CA TYR A 158 3.32 1.77 1.97
C TYR A 158 2.29 2.06 3.06
N SER A 159 1.05 2.41 2.69
CA SER A 159 -0.03 2.66 3.64
C SER A 159 -0.47 1.41 4.42
N ARG A 160 -0.11 0.22 3.95
CA ARG A 160 -0.48 -1.08 4.56
C ARG A 160 0.63 -1.76 5.33
N LEU A 161 1.87 -1.22 5.36
CA LEU A 161 2.99 -1.88 6.05
C LEU A 161 2.71 -2.16 7.52
N GLY A 162 2.02 -1.26 8.23
CA GLY A 162 1.59 -1.51 9.60
C GLY A 162 0.58 -2.64 9.72
N LYS A 163 -0.36 -2.75 8.77
CA LYS A 163 -1.32 -3.86 8.70
C LYS A 163 -0.59 -5.18 8.37
N ILE A 164 0.32 -5.16 7.41
CA ILE A 164 1.16 -6.33 7.05
C ILE A 164 1.93 -6.81 8.28
N ALA A 165 2.61 -5.90 9.01
CA ALA A 165 3.32 -6.24 10.23
C ALA A 165 2.40 -6.90 11.27
N ASN A 166 1.19 -6.36 11.47
CA ASN A 166 0.22 -6.91 12.42
C ASN A 166 -0.28 -8.31 12.02
N GLU A 167 -0.56 -8.54 10.74
CA GLU A 167 -1.01 -9.84 10.23
C GLU A 167 0.10 -10.90 10.34
N VAL A 168 1.34 -10.54 10.03
CA VAL A 168 2.51 -11.40 10.22
C VAL A 168 2.69 -11.73 11.71
N ASN A 169 2.64 -10.73 12.58
CA ASN A 169 2.79 -10.89 14.03
C ASN A 169 1.72 -11.80 14.64
N ALA A 170 0.48 -11.69 14.16
CA ALA A 170 -0.61 -12.58 14.59
C ALA A 170 -0.28 -14.06 14.24
N GLN A 171 0.29 -14.34 13.06
CA GLN A 171 0.70 -15.68 12.65
C GLN A 171 2.00 -16.16 13.32
N LEU A 172 2.83 -15.26 13.82
CA LEU A 172 3.99 -15.59 14.64
C LEU A 172 3.60 -15.95 16.09
N GLY A 173 2.32 -15.83 16.45
CA GLY A 173 1.85 -16.05 17.82
C GLY A 173 2.35 -14.96 18.78
N VAL A 174 2.84 -13.84 18.23
CA VAL A 174 3.09 -12.67 19.04
C VAL A 174 1.74 -12.29 19.61
N LYS A 175 1.50 -12.65 20.89
CA LYS A 175 0.42 -11.99 21.62
C LYS A 175 0.73 -10.51 21.42
N ASN A 176 -0.04 -9.85 20.56
CA ASN A 176 -0.12 -8.43 20.69
C ASN A 176 -0.35 -8.28 22.18
N ALA A 177 0.62 -7.73 22.92
CA ALA A 177 0.19 -6.92 23.98
C ALA A 177 -0.78 -5.96 23.25
N THR A 178 -2.05 -6.33 23.15
CA THR A 178 -3.10 -5.40 23.36
C THR A 178 -2.66 -4.76 24.68
N THR A 179 -1.77 -3.77 24.61
CA THR A 179 -2.19 -2.57 25.20
C THR A 179 -3.56 -2.33 24.58
N ALA A 180 -4.57 -2.83 25.27
CA ALA A 180 -5.73 -2.04 25.54
C ALA A 180 -5.26 -0.81 26.36
N ALA A 181 -4.29 -0.05 25.90
CA ALA A 181 -4.34 1.38 25.89
C ALA A 181 -5.59 1.61 25.04
N SER A 182 -6.69 1.95 25.68
CA SER A 182 -7.93 2.34 25.05
C SER A 182 -7.52 3.23 23.89
N LYS A 183 -7.82 2.79 22.66
CA LYS A 183 -7.37 3.48 21.44
C LYS A 183 -7.76 4.93 21.66
N LYS A 184 -6.79 5.83 21.72
CA LYS A 184 -7.05 7.25 22.06
C LYS A 184 -8.23 7.70 21.21
N SER A 185 -9.13 8.43 21.79
CA SER A 185 -10.28 8.98 21.07
C SER A 185 -9.81 9.88 19.93
N ASN A 186 -10.62 10.06 18.90
CA ASN A 186 -10.29 11.00 17.82
C ASN A 186 -10.01 12.41 18.38
N THR A 187 -10.62 12.77 19.49
CA THR A 187 -10.40 14.05 20.21
C THR A 187 -8.98 14.14 20.80
N GLU A 188 -8.47 13.08 21.41
CA GLU A 188 -7.12 13.05 21.97
C GLU A 188 -6.06 13.08 20.85
N ILE A 189 -6.29 12.31 19.77
CA ILE A 189 -5.41 12.31 18.59
C ILE A 189 -5.46 13.67 17.88
N ALA A 190 -6.61 14.32 17.79
CA ALA A 190 -6.73 15.66 17.23
C ALA A 190 -5.89 16.71 18.02
N LYS A 191 -5.87 16.62 19.35
CA LYS A 191 -4.98 17.45 20.19
C LYS A 191 -3.50 17.20 19.87
N GLU A 192 -3.10 15.96 19.66
CA GLU A 192 -1.72 15.61 19.26
C GLU A 192 -1.38 16.11 17.86
N VAL A 193 -2.32 16.05 16.93
CA VAL A 193 -2.19 16.60 15.57
C VAL A 193 -1.96 18.12 15.64
N ILE A 194 -2.75 18.83 16.44
CA ILE A 194 -2.62 20.29 16.63
C ILE A 194 -1.26 20.66 17.21
N ARG A 195 -0.71 19.83 18.10
CA ARG A 195 0.64 20.00 18.67
C ARG A 195 1.77 19.59 17.71
N GLY A 196 1.46 19.13 16.51
CA GLY A 196 2.44 18.75 15.50
C GLY A 196 3.01 17.33 15.61
N SER A 197 2.57 16.50 16.57
CA SER A 197 3.10 15.17 16.85
C SER A 197 2.91 14.16 15.68
N TRP A 198 2.04 14.48 14.73
CA TRP A 198 1.67 13.60 13.62
C TRP A 198 2.16 14.09 12.24
N GLY A 199 3.02 15.12 12.19
CA GLY A 199 3.47 15.72 10.93
C GLY A 199 2.37 16.48 10.20
N ASN A 200 2.57 16.77 8.89
CA ASN A 200 1.66 17.58 8.10
C ASN A 200 1.24 16.87 6.79
N GLY A 201 0.10 17.29 6.24
CA GLY A 201 -0.37 16.87 4.90
C GLY A 201 -0.42 15.34 4.73
N VAL A 202 0.25 14.85 3.70
CA VAL A 202 0.28 13.41 3.35
C VAL A 202 0.94 12.58 4.46
N GLU A 203 2.01 13.08 5.07
CA GLU A 203 2.71 12.40 6.16
C GLU A 203 1.79 12.15 7.36
N ARG A 204 1.01 13.15 7.76
CA ARG A 204 0.01 13.01 8.84
C ARG A 204 -0.99 11.91 8.51
N LYS A 205 -1.52 11.93 7.28
CA LYS A 205 -2.47 10.91 6.83
C LYS A 205 -1.88 9.51 6.94
N LEU A 206 -0.65 9.33 6.49
CA LEU A 206 0.06 8.05 6.53
C LEU A 206 0.29 7.57 7.97
N ARG A 207 0.81 8.43 8.84
CA ARG A 207 1.08 8.08 10.24
C ARG A 207 -0.20 7.70 11.00
N LEU A 208 -1.28 8.47 10.85
CA LEU A 208 -2.57 8.17 11.47
C LEU A 208 -3.15 6.86 10.97
N THR A 209 -3.09 6.61 9.65
CA THR A 209 -3.60 5.36 9.06
C THR A 209 -2.75 4.17 9.50
N ALA A 210 -1.43 4.30 9.54
CA ALA A 210 -0.52 3.26 10.04
C ALA A 210 -0.77 2.91 11.51
N ALA A 211 -1.12 3.92 12.32
CA ALA A 211 -1.52 3.74 13.73
C ALA A 211 -2.98 3.22 13.87
N GLY A 212 -3.68 2.96 12.74
CA GLY A 212 -5.03 2.41 12.73
C GLY A 212 -6.12 3.44 13.05
N TYR A 213 -5.85 4.74 12.96
CA TYR A 213 -6.86 5.79 13.09
C TYR A 213 -7.51 6.12 11.75
N ASN A 214 -8.78 6.51 11.80
CA ASN A 214 -9.45 7.06 10.63
C ASN A 214 -9.02 8.53 10.44
N TYR A 215 -8.16 8.77 9.45
CA TYR A 215 -7.64 10.11 9.16
C TYR A 215 -8.76 11.16 8.99
N THR A 216 -9.82 10.82 8.26
CA THR A 216 -10.93 11.76 7.99
C THR A 216 -11.65 12.15 9.29
N ALA A 217 -11.90 11.18 10.16
CA ALA A 217 -12.54 11.42 11.45
C ALA A 217 -11.65 12.25 12.38
N VAL A 218 -10.35 11.97 12.41
CA VAL A 218 -9.37 12.76 13.19
C VAL A 218 -9.25 14.17 12.64
N GLN A 219 -9.18 14.34 11.30
CA GLN A 219 -9.07 15.67 10.70
C GLN A 219 -10.33 16.52 10.92
N ALA A 220 -11.51 15.92 10.84
CA ALA A 220 -12.77 16.61 11.18
C ALA A 220 -12.78 17.14 12.62
N GLU A 221 -12.22 16.36 13.55
CA GLU A 221 -12.07 16.76 14.94
C GLU A 221 -11.03 17.88 15.15
N VAL A 222 -9.92 17.83 14.40
CA VAL A 222 -8.93 18.92 14.32
C VAL A 222 -9.58 20.21 13.83
N ASP A 223 -10.33 20.15 12.75
CA ASP A 223 -10.99 21.31 12.15
C ASP A 223 -12.04 21.89 13.10
N ARG A 224 -12.80 21.04 13.81
CA ARG A 224 -13.74 21.45 14.86
C ARG A 224 -13.02 22.18 16.01
N MET A 225 -11.89 21.65 16.48
CA MET A 225 -11.10 22.25 17.57
C MET A 225 -10.45 23.57 17.20
N LEU A 226 -10.09 23.75 15.93
CA LEU A 226 -9.49 24.99 15.41
C LEU A 226 -10.55 26.05 15.04
N GLY A 227 -11.83 25.81 15.36
CA GLY A 227 -12.92 26.75 15.08
C GLY A 227 -13.18 26.95 13.59
N LYS A 228 -12.63 26.08 12.71
CA LYS A 228 -13.05 26.07 11.31
C LYS A 228 -14.52 25.63 11.32
N LYS A 229 -15.42 26.53 10.86
CA LYS A 229 -16.81 26.15 10.61
C LYS A 229 -16.76 24.92 9.70
N THR A 230 -17.04 23.76 10.26
CA THR A 230 -17.29 22.57 9.46
C THR A 230 -18.50 22.90 8.60
N SER A 231 -18.26 23.10 7.31
CA SER A 231 -19.32 22.88 6.35
C SER A 231 -19.79 21.47 6.69
N THR A 232 -21.02 21.36 7.19
CA THR A 232 -21.66 20.07 7.44
C THR A 232 -21.59 19.31 6.13
N VAL A 233 -20.56 18.46 6.00
CA VAL A 233 -20.55 17.44 4.99
C VAL A 233 -21.65 16.50 5.43
N SER A 234 -22.86 16.79 4.95
CA SER A 234 -23.93 15.80 4.92
C SER A 234 -23.28 14.52 4.40
N THR A 235 -23.38 13.44 5.13
CA THR A 235 -22.99 12.11 4.69
C THR A 235 -23.47 11.98 3.24
N PRO A 236 -22.60 11.78 2.23
CA PRO A 236 -23.08 11.70 0.86
C PRO A 236 -24.11 10.58 0.83
N ALA A 237 -25.33 10.89 0.40
CA ALA A 237 -26.38 9.88 0.29
C ALA A 237 -25.80 8.73 -0.54
N LYS A 238 -25.82 7.52 0.03
CA LYS A 238 -25.25 6.32 -0.60
C LYS A 238 -25.80 6.21 -2.01
N ILE A 239 -24.93 6.25 -3.00
CA ILE A 239 -25.31 6.05 -4.40
C ILE A 239 -25.61 4.58 -4.61
N SER A 240 -26.74 4.28 -5.23
CA SER A 240 -27.22 2.93 -5.49
C SER A 240 -27.73 2.81 -6.92
N LYS A 241 -27.85 1.58 -7.43
CA LYS A 241 -28.48 1.31 -8.73
C LYS A 241 -29.89 1.93 -8.76
N GLY A 242 -30.25 2.56 -9.88
CA GLY A 242 -31.50 3.25 -10.11
C GLY A 242 -31.51 4.70 -9.63
N ASP A 243 -30.50 5.15 -8.90
CA ASP A 243 -30.42 6.56 -8.48
C ASP A 243 -30.28 7.51 -9.65
N ARG A 244 -30.94 8.65 -9.54
CA ARG A 244 -30.77 9.79 -10.45
C ARG A 244 -29.67 10.70 -9.91
N VAL A 245 -28.62 10.88 -10.71
CA VAL A 245 -27.41 11.59 -10.26
C VAL A 245 -26.95 12.62 -11.28
N LYS A 246 -26.32 13.68 -10.81
CA LYS A 246 -25.56 14.63 -11.64
C LYS A 246 -24.07 14.43 -11.41
N ILE A 247 -23.28 14.64 -12.47
CA ILE A 247 -21.84 14.63 -12.41
C ILE A 247 -21.35 15.97 -11.88
N LYS A 248 -20.47 15.94 -10.87
CA LYS A 248 -19.85 17.15 -10.31
C LYS A 248 -18.79 17.71 -11.25
N GLN A 249 -18.57 19.02 -11.20
CA GLN A 249 -17.46 19.66 -11.92
C GLN A 249 -16.11 19.08 -11.44
N GLY A 250 -15.17 18.95 -12.36
CA GLY A 250 -13.86 18.35 -12.09
C GLY A 250 -13.84 16.81 -12.06
N ALA A 251 -14.97 16.17 -12.39
CA ALA A 251 -15.05 14.71 -12.50
C ALA A 251 -14.22 14.17 -13.65
N THR A 252 -13.73 12.94 -13.50
CA THR A 252 -13.12 12.12 -14.55
C THR A 252 -13.84 10.79 -14.64
N TRP A 253 -13.74 10.10 -15.76
CA TRP A 253 -14.14 8.69 -15.81
C TRP A 253 -13.29 7.86 -14.86
N TYR A 254 -13.84 6.75 -14.40
CA TYR A 254 -13.15 5.86 -13.47
C TYR A 254 -11.82 5.36 -14.06
N GLY A 255 -10.71 5.61 -13.37
CA GLY A 255 -9.36 5.30 -13.86
C GLY A 255 -8.81 6.27 -14.93
N GLY A 256 -9.59 7.26 -15.35
CA GLY A 256 -9.16 8.26 -16.33
C GLY A 256 -8.65 9.55 -15.69
N THR A 257 -7.86 10.31 -16.44
CA THR A 257 -7.30 11.61 -16.00
C THR A 257 -7.96 12.81 -16.66
N LYS A 258 -8.65 12.60 -17.80
CA LYS A 258 -9.30 13.69 -18.55
C LYS A 258 -10.57 14.17 -17.83
N VAL A 259 -10.60 15.46 -17.49
CA VAL A 259 -11.74 16.07 -16.83
C VAL A 259 -12.94 16.12 -17.78
N LEU A 260 -14.11 15.72 -17.26
CA LEU A 260 -15.38 15.74 -17.98
C LEU A 260 -15.91 17.17 -18.06
N THR A 261 -16.39 17.55 -19.23
CA THR A 261 -16.90 18.91 -19.51
C THR A 261 -18.16 18.86 -20.35
N GLY A 262 -18.77 20.04 -20.55
CA GLY A 262 -19.83 20.23 -21.53
C GLY A 262 -21.18 19.63 -21.13
N TRP A 263 -21.82 18.96 -22.10
CA TRP A 263 -23.18 18.45 -21.97
C TRP A 263 -23.35 17.33 -20.91
N LEU A 264 -22.30 16.54 -20.65
CA LEU A 264 -22.33 15.47 -19.65
C LEU A 264 -22.66 15.99 -18.24
N LEU A 265 -22.13 17.15 -17.88
CA LEU A 265 -22.35 17.79 -16.56
C LEU A 265 -23.73 18.42 -16.43
N LYS A 266 -24.38 18.73 -17.56
CA LYS A 266 -25.71 19.40 -17.59
C LYS A 266 -26.85 18.41 -17.44
N LYS A 267 -26.60 17.10 -17.61
CA LYS A 267 -27.61 16.05 -17.60
C LYS A 267 -27.72 15.36 -16.25
N THR A 268 -28.87 14.74 -16.02
CA THR A 268 -29.10 13.81 -14.92
C THR A 268 -29.07 12.38 -15.47
N TRP A 269 -28.30 11.52 -14.83
CA TRP A 269 -28.02 10.17 -15.24
C TRP A 269 -28.66 9.18 -14.29
N ILE A 270 -29.04 8.00 -14.80
CA ILE A 270 -29.49 6.88 -14.00
C ILE A 270 -28.27 5.98 -13.75
N VAL A 271 -28.10 5.54 -12.51
CA VAL A 271 -27.02 4.63 -12.11
C VAL A 271 -27.44 3.21 -12.42
N ASP A 272 -26.72 2.54 -13.30
CA ASP A 272 -27.01 1.16 -13.70
C ASP A 272 -26.38 0.11 -12.76
N GLU A 273 -25.20 0.43 -12.21
CA GLU A 273 -24.45 -0.47 -11.33
C GLU A 273 -23.62 0.33 -10.32
N VAL A 274 -23.43 -0.23 -9.12
CA VAL A 274 -22.47 0.27 -8.12
C VAL A 274 -21.71 -0.90 -7.52
N VAL A 275 -20.38 -0.86 -7.64
CA VAL A 275 -19.48 -1.82 -6.99
C VAL A 275 -18.38 -1.06 -6.26
N GLY A 276 -18.39 -1.05 -4.93
CA GLY A 276 -17.48 -0.24 -4.14
C GLY A 276 -17.61 1.25 -4.45
N ASN A 277 -16.53 1.87 -4.92
CA ASN A 277 -16.51 3.29 -5.32
C ASN A 277 -16.82 3.52 -6.81
N ARG A 278 -17.02 2.46 -7.59
CA ARG A 278 -17.30 2.52 -9.01
C ARG A 278 -18.81 2.46 -9.25
N ALA A 279 -19.36 3.48 -9.91
CA ALA A 279 -20.70 3.47 -10.44
C ALA A 279 -20.67 3.48 -11.97
N VAL A 280 -21.57 2.77 -12.63
CA VAL A 280 -21.79 2.86 -14.08
C VAL A 280 -23.01 3.76 -14.32
N LEU A 281 -22.82 4.80 -15.11
CA LEU A 281 -23.90 5.66 -15.56
C LEU A 281 -24.45 5.12 -16.87
N GLY A 282 -25.74 4.84 -16.92
CA GLY A 282 -26.45 4.37 -18.08
C GLY A 282 -27.17 5.51 -18.83
N LYS A 283 -28.49 5.41 -18.88
CA LYS A 283 -29.34 6.38 -19.59
C LYS A 283 -29.44 7.71 -18.85
N ASP A 284 -29.57 8.79 -19.59
CA ASP A 284 -30.03 10.03 -19.01
C ASP A 284 -31.54 9.96 -18.71
N THR A 285 -32.05 10.89 -17.91
CA THR A 285 -33.47 10.89 -17.50
C THR A 285 -34.46 11.16 -18.65
N THR A 286 -33.99 11.57 -19.84
CA THR A 286 -34.81 11.70 -21.06
C THR A 286 -34.84 10.39 -21.87
N GLY A 287 -33.97 9.44 -21.57
CA GLY A 287 -33.83 8.19 -22.31
C GLY A 287 -33.12 8.32 -23.66
N VAL A 288 -32.71 9.51 -24.05
CA VAL A 288 -32.09 9.79 -25.36
C VAL A 288 -30.64 9.38 -25.43
N PHE A 289 -29.90 9.54 -24.32
CA PHE A 289 -28.48 9.20 -24.25
C PHE A 289 -28.27 8.06 -23.29
N ASP A 290 -27.45 7.08 -23.70
CA ASP A 290 -26.98 5.95 -22.91
C ASP A 290 -25.46 5.88 -23.01
N ILE A 291 -24.75 6.14 -21.91
CA ILE A 291 -23.29 6.28 -21.96
C ILE A 291 -22.51 5.08 -21.43
N GLN A 292 -23.16 4.18 -20.69
CA GLN A 292 -22.59 2.97 -20.11
C GLN A 292 -21.13 3.13 -19.60
N SER A 293 -20.90 4.26 -18.91
CA SER A 293 -19.54 4.69 -18.55
C SER A 293 -19.31 4.71 -17.05
N PRO A 294 -18.19 4.14 -16.57
CA PRO A 294 -17.87 4.07 -15.16
C PRO A 294 -17.30 5.39 -14.62
N ILE A 295 -17.75 5.78 -13.43
CA ILE A 295 -17.31 6.97 -12.71
C ILE A 295 -17.14 6.66 -11.21
N ASP A 296 -16.26 7.38 -10.50
CA ASP A 296 -16.14 7.26 -9.05
C ASP A 296 -17.35 7.95 -8.38
N VAL A 297 -17.99 7.25 -7.43
CA VAL A 297 -19.18 7.75 -6.70
C VAL A 297 -18.95 9.11 -6.03
N LYS A 298 -17.72 9.47 -5.70
CA LYS A 298 -17.37 10.78 -5.13
C LYS A 298 -17.70 11.95 -6.07
N TYR A 299 -17.73 11.69 -7.36
CA TYR A 299 -18.08 12.68 -8.39
C TYR A 299 -19.58 12.76 -8.69
N LEU A 300 -20.41 12.00 -8.00
CA LEU A 300 -21.85 12.01 -8.17
C LEU A 300 -22.55 12.78 -7.05
N LYS A 301 -23.68 13.37 -7.39
CA LYS A 301 -24.64 13.94 -6.43
C LYS A 301 -26.05 13.58 -6.84
N LYS A 302 -26.89 13.19 -5.87
CA LYS A 302 -28.34 13.06 -6.03
C LYS A 302 -28.98 14.43 -6.16
#